data_6e8ac35860af00043fa3ceaf0d91cd5a
#
_entry.id   6e8ac35860af00043fa3ceaf0d91cd5a
#
_cell.length_a   1.000
_cell.length_b   1.000
_cell.length_c   1.000
_cell.angle_alpha   90.00
_cell.angle_beta   90.00
_cell.angle_gamma   90.00
#
_symmetry.space_group_name_H-M   'P 1'
#
loop_
_entity.id
_entity.type
_entity.pdbx_description
1 polymer ?
#
loop_
_entity_poly.entity_id
_entity_poly.type
_entity_poly.pdbx_seq_one_letter_code
_entity_poly.pdbx_strand_id
1 'polypeptide(L)'
;KGSAASLRQSGARVMVTEADPICALQAAMEGYEVVLMDEAISKADIVVTATGNIDIVTADHMRNMKDRAILCNIGHFDNEIQVEALKNYKWTEVKPEVDEIELVAGKRIILLAKGRLVNLGCATGHPSFVMSASFTNQVMAQIELWDNHKNYENKVYVLPKSLDEKVAMLHLKKVGAKLTKLSK
;
A
#
# COMPACT_ATOMS: atom_id res chain seq x y z
N LYS A 1 0.09 -2.54 7.40
CA LYS A 1 -0.82 -2.24 8.52
C LYS A 1 -2.20 -1.84 8.00
N GLY A 2 -2.34 -0.73 7.27
CA GLY A 2 -3.65 -0.22 6.79
C GLY A 2 -4.43 -1.22 5.95
N SER A 3 -3.83 -1.85 4.95
CA SER A 3 -4.49 -2.84 4.09
C SER A 3 -4.98 -4.06 4.87
N ALA A 4 -4.18 -4.57 5.82
CA ALA A 4 -4.58 -5.69 6.68
C ALA A 4 -5.77 -5.32 7.57
N ALA A 5 -5.77 -4.12 8.15
CA ALA A 5 -6.89 -3.62 8.97
C ALA A 5 -8.16 -3.48 8.14
N SER A 6 -8.08 -2.92 6.93
CA SER A 6 -9.23 -2.75 6.03
C SER A 6 -9.83 -4.09 5.62
N LEU A 7 -9.01 -5.06 5.24
CA LEU A 7 -9.48 -6.41 4.89
C LEU A 7 -10.16 -7.10 6.08
N ARG A 8 -9.58 -7.00 7.28
CA ARG A 8 -10.18 -7.58 8.49
C ARG A 8 -11.52 -6.92 8.83
N GLN A 9 -11.63 -5.60 8.70
CA GLN A 9 -12.89 -4.88 8.90
C GLN A 9 -13.97 -5.28 7.89
N SER A 10 -13.55 -5.70 6.69
CA SER A 10 -14.45 -6.25 5.67
C SER A 10 -14.80 -7.73 5.90
N GLY A 11 -14.37 -8.34 7.00
CA GLY A 11 -14.69 -9.71 7.40
C GLY A 11 -13.70 -10.77 6.88
N ALA A 12 -12.58 -10.38 6.29
CA ALA A 12 -11.58 -11.34 5.83
C ALA A 12 -10.76 -11.90 7.00
N ARG A 13 -10.40 -13.19 6.92
CA ARG A 13 -9.31 -13.77 7.71
C ARG A 13 -8.00 -13.33 7.08
N VAL A 14 -7.19 -12.58 7.80
CA VAL A 14 -5.97 -11.97 7.28
C VAL A 14 -4.74 -12.66 7.87
N MET A 15 -3.86 -13.13 6.99
CA MET A 15 -2.50 -13.55 7.29
C MET A 15 -1.55 -12.42 6.88
N VAL A 16 -0.47 -12.22 7.61
CA VAL A 16 0.56 -11.23 7.34
C VAL A 16 1.89 -11.93 7.13
N THR A 17 2.61 -11.54 6.09
CA THR A 17 4.01 -11.93 5.88
C THR A 17 4.89 -10.71 6.05
N GLU A 18 5.96 -10.79 6.82
CA GLU A 18 6.79 -9.64 7.17
C GLU A 18 8.23 -10.07 7.43
N ALA A 19 9.18 -9.27 6.97
CA ALA A 19 10.62 -9.52 7.16
C ALA A 19 11.20 -8.73 8.35
N ASP A 20 10.60 -7.58 8.69
CA ASP A 20 11.01 -6.77 9.83
C ASP A 20 10.44 -7.36 11.12
N PRO A 21 11.28 -7.77 12.10
CA PRO A 21 10.81 -8.40 13.31
C PRO A 21 9.96 -7.47 14.20
N ILE A 22 10.14 -6.16 14.14
CA ILE A 22 9.33 -5.19 14.88
C ILE A 22 7.94 -5.11 14.27
N CYS A 23 7.85 -5.00 12.95
CA CYS A 23 6.59 -4.98 12.24
C CYS A 23 5.83 -6.32 12.36
N ALA A 24 6.55 -7.45 12.31
CA ALA A 24 5.99 -8.78 12.54
C ALA A 24 5.39 -8.91 13.95
N LEU A 25 6.13 -8.47 14.99
CA LEU A 25 5.64 -8.47 16.37
C LEU A 25 4.40 -7.56 16.52
N GLN A 26 4.41 -6.37 15.94
CA GLN A 26 3.24 -5.48 15.96
C GLN A 26 2.01 -6.14 15.32
N ALA A 27 2.19 -6.80 14.17
CA ALA A 27 1.10 -7.52 13.52
C ALA A 27 0.54 -8.65 14.40
N ALA A 28 1.42 -9.43 15.04
CA ALA A 28 1.03 -10.49 15.96
C ALA A 28 0.28 -9.93 17.19
N MET A 29 0.75 -8.81 17.77
CA MET A 29 0.07 -8.14 18.89
C MET A 29 -1.29 -7.55 18.51
N GLU A 30 -1.49 -7.20 17.24
CA GLU A 30 -2.79 -6.78 16.70
C GLU A 30 -3.71 -7.98 16.38
N GLY A 31 -3.27 -9.22 16.64
CA GLY A 31 -4.04 -10.44 16.48
C GLY A 31 -4.07 -10.99 15.05
N TYR A 32 -3.08 -10.65 14.21
CA TYR A 32 -2.89 -11.29 12.92
C TYR A 32 -2.07 -12.56 13.05
N GLU A 33 -2.36 -13.54 12.20
CA GLU A 33 -1.51 -14.69 11.98
C GLU A 33 -0.31 -14.26 11.13
N VAL A 34 0.91 -14.30 11.69
CA VAL A 34 2.14 -13.94 10.98
C VAL A 34 2.82 -15.23 10.52
N VAL A 35 3.00 -15.38 9.21
CA VAL A 35 3.42 -16.63 8.57
C VAL A 35 4.43 -16.35 7.45
N LEU A 36 5.08 -17.41 6.95
CA LEU A 36 5.90 -17.32 5.75
C LEU A 36 5.02 -17.23 4.49
N MET A 37 5.54 -16.57 3.44
CA MET A 37 4.83 -16.47 2.17
C MET A 37 4.49 -17.85 1.59
N ASP A 38 5.43 -18.78 1.62
CA ASP A 38 5.23 -20.16 1.12
C ASP A 38 4.07 -20.89 1.82
N GLU A 39 3.83 -20.60 3.09
CA GLU A 39 2.73 -21.18 3.86
C GLU A 39 1.39 -20.50 3.58
N ALA A 40 1.42 -19.20 3.31
CA ALA A 40 0.22 -18.39 3.05
C ALA A 40 -0.31 -18.58 1.64
N ILE A 41 0.59 -18.63 0.65
CA ILE A 41 0.25 -18.48 -0.77
C ILE A 41 -0.73 -19.52 -1.30
N SER A 42 -0.66 -20.74 -0.81
CA SER A 42 -1.56 -21.82 -1.18
C SER A 42 -2.94 -21.76 -0.49
N LYS A 43 -3.06 -20.94 0.55
CA LYS A 43 -4.28 -20.80 1.37
C LYS A 43 -5.05 -19.51 1.06
N ALA A 44 -4.37 -18.51 0.53
CA ALA A 44 -4.94 -17.20 0.29
C ALA A 44 -5.87 -17.19 -0.93
N ASP A 45 -7.00 -16.49 -0.79
CA ASP A 45 -7.91 -16.19 -1.91
C ASP A 45 -7.55 -14.83 -2.54
N ILE A 46 -6.97 -13.92 -1.74
CA ILE A 46 -6.50 -12.62 -2.16
C ILE A 46 -5.09 -12.40 -1.60
N VAL A 47 -4.16 -12.05 -2.46
CA VAL A 47 -2.78 -11.70 -2.11
C VAL A 47 -2.54 -10.23 -2.44
N VAL A 48 -2.09 -9.46 -1.44
CA VAL A 48 -1.81 -8.03 -1.59
C VAL A 48 -0.37 -7.77 -1.19
N THR A 49 0.45 -7.29 -2.11
CA THR A 49 1.81 -6.85 -1.81
C THR A 49 1.82 -5.36 -1.44
N ALA A 50 2.59 -4.98 -0.43
CA ALA A 50 2.63 -3.63 0.12
C ALA A 50 3.97 -3.32 0.81
N THR A 51 5.09 -3.76 0.23
CA THR A 51 6.39 -3.78 0.90
C THR A 51 7.33 -2.67 0.44
N GLY A 52 7.17 -2.19 -0.79
CA GLY A 52 8.14 -1.30 -1.45
C GLY A 52 9.46 -2.00 -1.80
N ASN A 53 9.47 -3.33 -1.84
CA ASN A 53 10.64 -4.15 -2.18
C ASN A 53 10.42 -4.87 -3.52
N ILE A 54 11.36 -5.70 -3.96
CA ILE A 54 11.33 -6.40 -5.22
C ILE A 54 11.02 -7.90 -5.01
N ASP A 55 10.35 -8.53 -5.99
CA ASP A 55 10.16 -10.00 -6.08
C ASP A 55 9.53 -10.64 -4.84
N ILE A 56 8.59 -9.95 -4.24
CA ILE A 56 7.86 -10.45 -3.06
C ILE A 56 6.97 -11.65 -3.43
N VAL A 57 6.30 -11.58 -4.60
CA VAL A 57 5.57 -12.71 -5.17
C VAL A 57 6.28 -13.18 -6.41
N THR A 58 6.94 -14.34 -6.28
CA THR A 58 7.71 -14.96 -7.35
C THR A 58 6.83 -15.81 -8.28
N ALA A 59 7.42 -16.27 -9.39
CA ALA A 59 6.77 -17.21 -10.29
C ALA A 59 6.36 -18.51 -9.59
N ASP A 60 7.17 -19.00 -8.65
CA ASP A 60 6.86 -20.20 -7.87
C ASP A 60 5.67 -19.97 -6.94
N HIS A 61 5.62 -18.80 -6.27
CA HIS A 61 4.46 -18.41 -5.48
C HIS A 61 3.19 -18.42 -6.33
N MET A 62 3.21 -17.78 -7.51
CA MET A 62 2.04 -17.71 -8.40
C MET A 62 1.57 -19.10 -8.86
N ARG A 63 2.50 -20.02 -9.14
CA ARG A 63 2.15 -21.42 -9.47
C ARG A 63 1.47 -22.16 -8.31
N ASN A 64 1.76 -21.77 -7.07
CA ASN A 64 1.21 -22.38 -5.85
C ASN A 64 -0.06 -21.71 -5.34
N MET A 65 -0.48 -20.57 -5.91
CA MET A 65 -1.75 -19.92 -5.56
C MET A 65 -2.95 -20.85 -5.81
N LYS A 66 -4.07 -20.58 -5.14
CA LYS A 66 -5.35 -21.21 -5.47
C LYS A 66 -5.78 -20.86 -6.90
N ASP A 67 -6.57 -21.74 -7.51
CA ASP A 67 -7.24 -21.40 -8.76
C ASP A 67 -8.11 -20.16 -8.57
N ARG A 68 -7.98 -19.20 -9.50
CA ARG A 68 -8.66 -17.89 -9.46
C ARG A 68 -8.40 -17.03 -8.22
N ALA A 69 -7.31 -17.30 -7.51
CA ALA A 69 -6.87 -16.36 -6.47
C ALA A 69 -6.51 -15.00 -7.09
N ILE A 70 -6.84 -13.95 -6.36
CA ILE A 70 -6.60 -12.55 -6.78
C ILE A 70 -5.24 -12.11 -6.28
N LEU A 71 -4.45 -11.53 -7.18
CA LEU A 71 -3.13 -10.98 -6.89
C LEU A 71 -3.11 -9.50 -7.24
N CYS A 72 -2.68 -8.67 -6.31
CA CYS A 72 -2.55 -7.23 -6.53
C CYS A 72 -1.44 -6.61 -5.71
N ASN A 73 -0.96 -5.47 -6.20
CA ASN A 73 0.08 -4.67 -5.58
C ASN A 73 -0.47 -3.31 -5.16
N ILE A 74 -0.16 -2.88 -3.93
CA ILE A 74 -0.42 -1.54 -3.44
C ILE A 74 0.88 -0.86 -2.94
N GLY A 75 2.03 -1.51 -3.13
CA GLY A 75 3.34 -0.92 -2.96
C GLY A 75 3.66 0.11 -4.04
N HIS A 76 4.68 0.91 -3.83
CA HIS A 76 4.97 2.05 -4.72
C HIS A 76 5.41 1.64 -6.12
N PHE A 77 6.18 0.55 -6.25
CA PHE A 77 6.71 0.07 -7.51
C PHE A 77 5.98 -1.17 -8.00
N ASP A 78 5.97 -1.39 -9.30
CA ASP A 78 5.33 -2.52 -9.99
C ASP A 78 6.20 -3.80 -10.04
N ASN A 79 7.31 -3.81 -9.32
CA ASN A 79 8.28 -4.90 -9.28
C ASN A 79 8.15 -5.83 -8.05
N GLU A 80 7.14 -5.62 -7.20
CA GLU A 80 6.87 -6.52 -6.08
C GLU A 80 6.38 -7.90 -6.54
N ILE A 81 5.74 -7.96 -7.69
CA ILE A 81 5.24 -9.18 -8.32
C ILE A 81 6.07 -9.45 -9.57
N GLN A 82 6.58 -10.67 -9.73
CA GLN A 82 7.34 -11.08 -10.92
C GLN A 82 6.42 -11.24 -12.15
N VAL A 83 5.79 -10.15 -12.59
CA VAL A 83 4.86 -10.14 -13.72
C VAL A 83 5.54 -10.59 -15.02
N GLU A 84 6.82 -10.27 -15.18
CA GLU A 84 7.62 -10.67 -16.33
C GLU A 84 7.62 -12.21 -16.55
N ALA A 85 7.57 -12.99 -15.47
CA ALA A 85 7.50 -14.45 -15.55
C ALA A 85 6.17 -14.96 -16.15
N LEU A 86 5.18 -14.10 -16.27
CA LEU A 86 3.87 -14.44 -16.82
C LEU A 86 3.72 -14.12 -18.31
N LYS A 87 4.72 -13.53 -18.97
CA LYS A 87 4.67 -13.09 -20.37
C LYS A 87 4.25 -14.18 -21.36
N ASN A 88 4.68 -15.41 -21.13
CA ASN A 88 4.45 -16.52 -22.03
C ASN A 88 3.15 -17.30 -21.73
N TYR A 89 2.39 -16.88 -20.72
CA TYR A 89 1.10 -17.46 -20.41
C TYR A 89 -0.01 -16.75 -21.19
N LYS A 90 -1.17 -17.39 -21.26
CA LYS A 90 -2.34 -16.78 -21.91
C LYS A 90 -3.03 -15.83 -20.97
N TRP A 91 -3.14 -14.58 -21.41
CA TRP A 91 -3.84 -13.50 -20.72
C TRP A 91 -5.21 -13.28 -21.34
N THR A 92 -6.21 -13.12 -20.50
CA THR A 92 -7.57 -12.76 -20.91
C THR A 92 -8.03 -11.58 -20.07
N GLU A 93 -8.18 -10.42 -20.69
CA GLU A 93 -8.74 -9.24 -19.99
C GLU A 93 -10.23 -9.49 -19.76
N VAL A 94 -10.63 -9.63 -18.48
CA VAL A 94 -12.02 -9.87 -18.06
C VAL A 94 -12.80 -8.55 -18.01
N LYS A 95 -12.12 -7.50 -17.59
CA LYS A 95 -12.57 -6.10 -17.64
C LYS A 95 -11.34 -5.19 -17.52
N PRO A 96 -11.45 -3.88 -17.80
CA PRO A 96 -10.31 -2.98 -17.72
C PRO A 96 -9.51 -3.16 -16.40
N GLU A 97 -8.19 -3.35 -16.55
CA GLU A 97 -7.23 -3.57 -15.47
C GLU A 97 -7.45 -4.84 -14.62
N VAL A 98 -8.20 -5.83 -15.12
CA VAL A 98 -8.40 -7.14 -14.49
C VAL A 98 -8.13 -8.23 -15.50
N ASP A 99 -7.02 -8.91 -15.35
CA ASP A 99 -6.55 -9.95 -16.24
C ASP A 99 -6.63 -11.33 -15.57
N GLU A 100 -7.27 -12.30 -16.24
CA GLU A 100 -7.18 -13.71 -15.91
C GLU A 100 -6.00 -14.30 -16.67
N ILE A 101 -5.08 -14.95 -15.96
CA ILE A 101 -3.86 -15.56 -16.52
C ILE A 101 -3.94 -17.04 -16.34
N GLU A 102 -3.92 -17.79 -17.44
CA GLU A 102 -3.95 -19.24 -17.46
C GLU A 102 -2.53 -19.79 -17.28
N LEU A 103 -2.29 -20.38 -16.11
CA LEU A 103 -1.03 -21.02 -15.76
C LEU A 103 -1.00 -22.48 -16.26
N VAL A 104 0.05 -23.21 -15.89
CA VAL A 104 0.17 -24.65 -16.23
C VAL A 104 -1.00 -25.46 -15.64
N ALA A 105 -1.40 -26.51 -16.35
CA ALA A 105 -2.45 -27.44 -15.93
C ALA A 105 -3.86 -26.81 -15.80
N GLY A 106 -4.13 -25.73 -16.50
CA GLY A 106 -5.44 -25.08 -16.52
C GLY A 106 -5.77 -24.27 -15.28
N LYS A 107 -4.85 -24.17 -14.32
CA LYS A 107 -4.97 -23.25 -13.18
C LYS A 107 -4.92 -21.81 -13.67
N ARG A 108 -5.72 -20.93 -13.07
CA ARG A 108 -5.79 -19.51 -13.40
C ARG A 108 -5.56 -18.67 -12.17
N ILE A 109 -5.00 -17.49 -12.36
CA ILE A 109 -4.94 -16.44 -11.35
C ILE A 109 -5.54 -15.16 -11.92
N ILE A 110 -6.01 -14.28 -11.06
CA ILE A 110 -6.54 -12.97 -11.44
C ILE A 110 -5.55 -11.92 -10.99
N LEU A 111 -4.90 -11.25 -11.95
CA LEU A 111 -3.97 -10.16 -11.68
C LEU A 111 -4.68 -8.82 -11.87
N LEU A 112 -4.60 -7.95 -10.87
CA LEU A 112 -5.17 -6.61 -10.92
C LEU A 112 -4.12 -5.58 -11.33
N ALA A 113 -4.53 -4.61 -12.15
CA ALA A 113 -3.73 -3.47 -12.61
C ALA A 113 -2.38 -3.89 -13.24
N LYS A 114 -2.28 -5.13 -13.75
CA LYS A 114 -1.04 -5.70 -14.33
C LYS A 114 0.16 -5.62 -13.36
N GLY A 115 -0.09 -5.75 -12.05
CA GLY A 115 0.93 -5.65 -11.00
C GLY A 115 1.29 -4.22 -10.59
N ARG A 116 0.73 -3.20 -11.24
CA ARG A 116 0.87 -1.79 -10.85
C ARG A 116 0.00 -1.46 -9.64
N LEU A 117 0.06 -0.23 -9.15
CA LEU A 117 -0.74 0.27 -8.02
C LEU A 117 -2.24 0.03 -8.23
N VAL A 118 -2.80 -0.94 -7.51
CA VAL A 118 -4.21 -1.36 -7.66
C VAL A 118 -5.20 -0.27 -7.31
N ASN A 119 -4.88 0.60 -6.35
CA ASN A 119 -5.74 1.71 -5.96
C ASN A 119 -5.88 2.80 -7.05
N LEU A 120 -4.94 2.86 -7.98
CA LEU A 120 -4.99 3.77 -9.12
C LEU A 120 -5.57 3.09 -10.36
N GLY A 121 -5.21 1.83 -10.61
CA GLY A 121 -5.69 1.08 -11.79
C GLY A 121 -7.13 0.60 -11.64
N CYS A 122 -7.49 0.05 -10.48
CA CYS A 122 -8.80 -0.59 -10.24
C CYS A 122 -9.73 0.23 -9.33
N ALA A 123 -9.29 1.40 -8.83
CA ALA A 123 -10.07 2.26 -7.94
C ALA A 123 -9.78 3.74 -8.25
N THR A 124 -10.25 4.63 -7.38
CA THR A 124 -10.17 6.09 -7.58
C THR A 124 -8.99 6.76 -6.85
N GLY A 125 -8.10 5.97 -6.25
CA GLY A 125 -6.99 6.47 -5.44
C GLY A 125 -7.45 7.06 -4.10
N HIS A 126 -6.62 7.93 -3.51
CA HIS A 126 -6.96 8.62 -2.26
C HIS A 126 -7.96 9.77 -2.50
N PRO A 127 -8.88 10.02 -1.56
CA PRO A 127 -9.77 11.17 -1.63
C PRO A 127 -8.99 12.49 -1.69
N SER A 128 -9.47 13.43 -2.49
CA SER A 128 -8.82 14.73 -2.70
C SER A 128 -8.57 15.49 -1.38
N PHE A 129 -9.47 15.36 -0.41
CA PHE A 129 -9.32 15.97 0.90
C PHE A 129 -8.10 15.44 1.67
N VAL A 130 -7.86 14.12 1.61
CA VAL A 130 -6.68 13.50 2.24
C VAL A 130 -5.40 13.99 1.55
N MET A 131 -5.38 13.99 0.23
CA MET A 131 -4.23 14.47 -0.56
C MET A 131 -3.98 15.97 -0.38
N SER A 132 -5.03 16.76 -0.13
CA SER A 132 -4.90 18.18 0.18
C SER A 132 -4.01 18.45 1.39
N ALA A 133 -4.09 17.60 2.43
CA ALA A 133 -3.20 17.73 3.60
C ALA A 133 -1.73 17.54 3.21
N SER A 134 -1.43 16.52 2.41
CA SER A 134 -0.07 16.26 1.92
C SER A 134 0.44 17.39 1.00
N PHE A 135 -0.36 17.82 0.04
CA PHE A 135 0.05 18.90 -0.88
C PHE A 135 0.24 20.23 -0.17
N THR A 136 -0.62 20.56 0.79
CA THR A 136 -0.45 21.78 1.60
C THR A 136 0.85 21.73 2.40
N ASN A 137 1.19 20.55 2.96
CA ASN A 137 2.44 20.38 3.68
C ASN A 137 3.66 20.58 2.77
N GLN A 138 3.63 20.02 1.55
CA GLN A 138 4.68 20.23 0.54
C GLN A 138 4.85 21.69 0.16
N VAL A 139 3.75 22.41 -0.05
CA VAL A 139 3.78 23.86 -0.36
C VAL A 139 4.35 24.64 0.81
N MET A 140 3.92 24.37 2.04
CA MET A 140 4.43 25.03 3.24
C MET A 140 5.93 24.77 3.45
N ALA A 141 6.39 23.56 3.14
CA ALA A 141 7.82 23.23 3.18
C ALA A 141 8.62 24.03 2.15
N GLN A 142 8.11 24.18 0.93
CA GLN A 142 8.77 24.99 -0.10
C GLN A 142 8.83 26.47 0.29
N ILE A 143 7.76 27.02 0.85
CA ILE A 143 7.74 28.40 1.33
C ILE A 143 8.76 28.60 2.45
N GLU A 144 8.81 27.68 3.42
CA GLU A 144 9.80 27.73 4.52
C GLU A 144 11.23 27.73 3.99
N LEU A 145 11.54 26.84 3.06
CA LEU A 145 12.87 26.75 2.48
C LEU A 145 13.23 27.98 1.63
N TRP A 146 12.24 28.59 0.96
CA TRP A 146 12.44 29.79 0.18
C TRP A 146 12.70 31.00 1.07
N ASP A 147 11.84 31.24 2.04
CA ASP A 147 11.90 32.43 2.90
C ASP A 147 13.12 32.38 3.84
N ASN A 148 13.47 31.20 4.33
CA ASN A 148 14.52 30.99 5.32
C ASN A 148 15.77 30.27 4.76
N HIS A 149 15.99 30.29 3.43
CA HIS A 149 17.06 29.54 2.76
C HIS A 149 18.46 29.73 3.37
N LYS A 150 18.74 30.91 3.94
CA LYS A 150 20.03 31.21 4.60
C LYS A 150 20.29 30.36 5.85
N ASN A 151 19.24 29.80 6.44
CA ASN A 151 19.33 28.95 7.63
C ASN A 151 19.51 27.47 7.30
N TYR A 152 19.47 27.12 6.01
CA TYR A 152 19.55 25.74 5.53
C TYR A 152 20.78 25.52 4.67
N GLU A 153 21.56 24.54 5.03
CA GLU A 153 22.69 24.05 4.20
C GLU A 153 22.16 23.02 3.18
N ASN A 154 23.02 22.62 2.23
CA ASN A 154 22.65 21.58 1.26
C ASN A 154 22.68 20.19 1.91
N LYS A 155 21.64 19.86 2.71
CA LYS A 155 21.43 18.59 3.37
C LYS A 155 19.95 18.33 3.62
N VAL A 156 19.62 17.13 4.07
CA VAL A 156 18.24 16.76 4.45
C VAL A 156 17.90 17.33 5.83
N TYR A 157 16.74 17.95 5.93
CA TYR A 157 16.22 18.51 7.19
C TYR A 157 14.84 17.93 7.51
N VAL A 158 14.55 17.78 8.79
CA VAL A 158 13.18 17.64 9.28
C VAL A 158 12.70 19.05 9.64
N LEU A 159 11.68 19.53 8.96
CA LEU A 159 11.17 20.89 9.18
C LEU A 159 10.43 21.02 10.53
N PRO A 160 10.27 22.25 11.04
CA PRO A 160 9.61 22.48 12.31
C PRO A 160 8.19 21.90 12.35
N LYS A 161 7.86 21.18 13.43
CA LYS A 161 6.53 20.59 13.65
C LYS A 161 5.39 21.62 13.58
N SER A 162 5.66 22.91 13.85
CA SER A 162 4.70 23.99 13.73
C SER A 162 4.11 24.15 12.32
N LEU A 163 4.84 23.74 11.27
CA LEU A 163 4.32 23.71 9.90
C LEU A 163 3.26 22.63 9.74
N ASP A 164 3.52 21.43 10.24
CA ASP A 164 2.56 20.32 10.21
C ASP A 164 1.29 20.67 11.01
N GLU A 165 1.47 21.27 12.19
CA GLU A 165 0.36 21.74 13.03
C GLU A 165 -0.49 22.80 12.33
N LYS A 166 0.13 23.72 11.59
CA LYS A 166 -0.58 24.72 10.79
C LYS A 166 -1.42 24.09 9.69
N VAL A 167 -0.86 23.12 8.97
CA VAL A 167 -1.58 22.36 7.93
C VAL A 167 -2.75 21.59 8.55
N ALA A 168 -2.53 20.89 9.67
CA ALA A 168 -3.58 20.15 10.38
C ALA A 168 -4.73 21.08 10.82
N MET A 169 -4.41 22.26 11.38
CA MET A 169 -5.41 23.25 11.81
C MET A 169 -6.28 23.75 10.66
N LEU A 170 -5.70 23.98 9.49
CA LEU A 170 -6.44 24.38 8.30
C LEU A 170 -7.48 23.32 7.88
N HIS A 171 -7.09 22.03 7.94
CA HIS A 171 -7.95 20.92 7.57
C HIS A 171 -9.00 20.60 8.64
N LEU A 172 -8.64 20.65 9.93
CA LEU A 172 -9.58 20.46 11.04
C LEU A 172 -10.79 21.38 10.96
N LYS A 173 -10.55 22.65 10.61
CA LYS A 173 -11.63 23.64 10.42
C LYS A 173 -12.63 23.21 9.35
N LYS A 174 -12.14 22.57 8.27
CA LYS A 174 -13.00 22.12 7.14
C LYS A 174 -13.91 20.95 7.50
N VAL A 175 -13.47 20.08 8.40
CA VAL A 175 -14.26 18.93 8.88
C VAL A 175 -15.06 19.24 10.15
N GLY A 176 -15.05 20.49 10.62
CA GLY A 176 -15.80 20.91 11.82
C GLY A 176 -15.24 20.35 13.14
N ALA A 177 -14.03 19.81 13.13
CA ALA A 177 -13.38 19.29 14.33
C ALA A 177 -12.94 20.42 15.27
N LYS A 178 -13.05 20.17 16.58
CA LYS A 178 -12.65 21.13 17.62
C LYS A 178 -11.58 20.54 18.50
N LEU A 179 -10.56 21.31 18.80
CA LEU A 179 -9.50 20.92 19.73
C LEU A 179 -9.83 21.28 21.17
N THR A 180 -9.53 20.40 22.08
CA THR A 180 -9.56 20.69 23.52
C THR A 180 -8.46 21.68 23.86
N LYS A 181 -8.82 22.73 24.58
CA LYS A 181 -7.84 23.68 25.14
C LYS A 181 -7.48 23.18 26.55
N LEU A 182 -6.20 22.99 26.79
CA LEU A 182 -5.71 22.69 28.12
C LEU A 182 -5.61 23.98 28.91
N SER A 183 -6.10 23.99 30.17
CA SER A 183 -5.79 25.06 31.13
C SER A 183 -4.30 25.01 31.47
N LYS A 184 -3.68 26.16 31.62
CA LYS A 184 -2.32 26.26 32.15
C LYS A 184 -2.29 25.86 33.60
#